data_d2ff1ad79d255d92d5f99baf7b2cb6f6
#
_entry.id   d2ff1ad79d255d92d5f99baf7b2cb6f6
#
_cell.length_a   1.000
_cell.length_b   1.000
_cell.length_c   1.000
_cell.angle_alpha   90.00
_cell.angle_beta   90.00
_cell.angle_gamma   90.00
#
_symmetry.space_group_name_H-M   'P 1'
#
loop_
_entity.id
_entity.type
_entity.pdbx_description
1 polymer ?
#
loop_
_entity_poly.entity_id
_entity_poly.type
_entity_poly.pdbx_seq_one_letter_code
_entity_poly.pdbx_strand_id
1 'polypeptide(L)'
;MSVNIKYGASTWLWTSPFQTSSVEELFSKISALGFDAVEIAVEDPSLVDVETVRLALQKYKLKAVVCGAFSASRDLTSEDPDVQQNCFKYIETCLDLCVSWGVSIFAGPMYSAVGKARMVPPEQREKEWQLAVVNLRIAAEMAESRGVRLAIEPLNRFESDLVNTAEDVVRLVKDINHPSAGILLDGFHMAIEERNIETAIRLAGDQLLHLQVSENYRGSPGTGQTPWDSYKAGLEAINYQGIVSIESFTPANQDLAAAVCIWRPFADSQDDFAREGLEFLKSHFNK
;
A
#
# COMPACT_ATOMS: atom_id res chain seq x y z
N MET A 1 -12.17 -22.70 4.97
CA MET A 1 -13.13 -22.01 4.06
C MET A 1 -12.29 -21.38 2.98
N SER A 2 -12.70 -21.43 1.71
CA SER A 2 -11.91 -20.80 0.64
C SER A 2 -11.95 -19.28 0.81
N VAL A 3 -10.80 -18.65 0.77
CA VAL A 3 -10.66 -17.18 0.83
C VAL A 3 -11.19 -16.60 -0.47
N ASN A 4 -12.07 -15.62 -0.42
CA ASN A 4 -12.58 -14.96 -1.63
C ASN A 4 -11.74 -13.69 -1.92
N ILE A 5 -10.48 -13.91 -2.30
CA ILE A 5 -9.51 -12.86 -2.60
C ILE A 5 -9.78 -12.27 -3.99
N LYS A 6 -9.59 -10.97 -4.11
CA LYS A 6 -9.47 -10.27 -5.38
C LYS A 6 -8.03 -9.89 -5.63
N TYR A 7 -7.58 -10.05 -6.86
CA TYR A 7 -6.19 -9.79 -7.23
C TYR A 7 -6.06 -8.42 -7.87
N GLY A 8 -5.14 -7.63 -7.38
CA GLY A 8 -4.80 -6.30 -7.88
C GLY A 8 -3.36 -6.21 -8.37
N ALA A 9 -3.06 -5.13 -9.06
CA ALA A 9 -1.70 -4.75 -9.43
C ALA A 9 -1.49 -3.26 -9.19
N SER A 10 -0.34 -2.89 -8.64
CA SER A 10 0.05 -1.50 -8.44
C SER A 10 0.45 -0.85 -9.77
N THR A 11 0.04 0.40 -9.96
CA THR A 11 0.43 1.19 -11.15
C THR A 11 1.94 1.42 -11.22
N TRP A 12 2.64 1.38 -10.09
CA TRP A 12 4.11 1.49 -10.02
C TRP A 12 4.85 0.38 -10.79
N LEU A 13 4.20 -0.74 -11.06
CA LEU A 13 4.77 -1.76 -11.95
C LEU A 13 5.10 -1.20 -13.33
N TRP A 14 4.36 -0.22 -13.83
CA TRP A 14 4.50 0.28 -15.20
C TRP A 14 4.84 1.75 -15.32
N THR A 15 4.44 2.58 -14.36
CA THR A 15 4.55 4.04 -14.48
C THR A 15 4.80 4.73 -13.14
N SER A 16 5.57 5.82 -13.20
CA SER A 16 5.73 6.80 -12.13
C SER A 16 6.16 8.13 -12.78
N PRO A 17 5.53 9.27 -12.41
CA PRO A 17 4.31 9.34 -11.62
C PRO A 17 3.09 8.79 -12.40
N PHE A 18 2.08 8.34 -11.67
CA PHE A 18 0.79 8.01 -12.29
C PHE A 18 0.10 9.28 -12.78
N GLN A 19 -0.36 9.28 -14.03
CA GLN A 19 -0.95 10.48 -14.65
C GLN A 19 -2.06 10.11 -15.64
N THR A 20 -2.90 11.08 -15.96
CA THR A 20 -4.08 10.91 -16.83
C THR A 20 -3.75 10.24 -18.17
N SER A 21 -2.63 10.59 -18.78
CA SER A 21 -2.24 10.06 -20.10
C SER A 21 -1.97 8.55 -20.11
N SER A 22 -1.65 7.95 -18.95
CA SER A 22 -1.39 6.51 -18.83
C SER A 22 -2.63 5.67 -18.51
N VAL A 23 -3.74 6.29 -18.11
CA VAL A 23 -4.92 5.60 -17.57
C VAL A 23 -5.52 4.58 -18.54
N GLU A 24 -5.80 5.01 -19.76
CA GLU A 24 -6.51 4.18 -20.75
C GLU A 24 -5.71 2.91 -21.11
N GLU A 25 -4.44 3.08 -21.43
CA GLU A 25 -3.56 1.97 -21.78
C GLU A 25 -3.36 1.03 -20.59
N LEU A 26 -3.04 1.59 -19.42
CA LEU A 26 -2.71 0.83 -18.23
C LEU A 26 -3.90 0.03 -17.70
N PHE A 27 -5.10 0.65 -17.59
CA PHE A 27 -6.27 -0.06 -17.07
C PHE A 27 -6.79 -1.10 -18.05
N SER A 28 -6.70 -0.84 -19.38
CA SER A 28 -6.95 -1.84 -20.40
C SER A 28 -6.04 -3.06 -20.26
N LYS A 29 -4.74 -2.83 -20.06
CA LYS A 29 -3.72 -3.86 -19.85
C LYS A 29 -3.99 -4.66 -18.57
N ILE A 30 -4.17 -4.02 -17.42
CA ILE A 30 -4.45 -4.68 -16.14
C ILE A 30 -5.69 -5.57 -16.23
N SER A 31 -6.77 -5.06 -16.83
CA SER A 31 -7.99 -5.85 -17.07
C SER A 31 -7.75 -7.02 -18.01
N ALA A 32 -7.03 -6.82 -19.12
CA ALA A 32 -6.71 -7.87 -20.11
C ALA A 32 -5.82 -8.98 -19.53
N LEU A 33 -4.92 -8.65 -18.59
CA LEU A 33 -4.13 -9.63 -17.83
C LEU A 33 -4.98 -10.46 -16.85
N GLY A 34 -6.21 -10.03 -16.58
CA GLY A 34 -7.17 -10.76 -15.75
C GLY A 34 -7.13 -10.41 -14.25
N PHE A 35 -6.64 -9.23 -13.89
CA PHE A 35 -6.76 -8.67 -12.56
C PHE A 35 -8.19 -8.20 -12.28
N ASP A 36 -8.60 -8.26 -11.02
CA ASP A 36 -9.90 -7.76 -10.53
C ASP A 36 -9.84 -6.29 -10.10
N ALA A 37 -8.62 -5.81 -9.82
CA ALA A 37 -8.40 -4.50 -9.23
C ALA A 37 -7.11 -3.84 -9.72
N VAL A 38 -7.06 -2.52 -9.59
CA VAL A 38 -5.85 -1.71 -9.73
C VAL A 38 -5.56 -1.00 -8.42
N GLU A 39 -4.32 -1.00 -7.99
CA GLU A 39 -3.83 -0.14 -6.92
C GLU A 39 -3.22 1.10 -7.55
N ILE A 40 -3.87 2.23 -7.33
CA ILE A 40 -3.52 3.51 -7.96
C ILE A 40 -2.58 4.26 -7.01
N ALA A 41 -1.31 4.35 -7.39
CA ALA A 41 -0.30 5.12 -6.68
C ALA A 41 -0.43 6.61 -7.04
N VAL A 42 -0.85 7.42 -6.09
CA VAL A 42 -1.07 8.86 -6.29
C VAL A 42 0.11 9.65 -5.73
N GLU A 43 1.15 9.83 -6.53
CA GLU A 43 2.33 10.62 -6.14
C GLU A 43 2.06 12.12 -6.19
N ASP A 44 1.41 12.56 -7.27
CA ASP A 44 0.98 13.96 -7.48
C ASP A 44 -0.48 13.99 -7.97
N PRO A 45 -1.43 14.34 -7.09
CA PRO A 45 -2.84 14.43 -7.45
C PRO A 45 -3.14 15.40 -8.60
N SER A 46 -2.29 16.41 -8.82
CA SER A 46 -2.50 17.41 -9.88
C SER A 46 -2.34 16.87 -11.30
N LEU A 47 -1.69 15.71 -11.45
CA LEU A 47 -1.46 15.04 -12.73
C LEU A 47 -2.66 14.17 -13.16
N VAL A 48 -3.67 14.04 -12.30
CA VAL A 48 -4.74 13.05 -12.47
C VAL A 48 -6.08 13.74 -12.69
N ASP A 49 -6.66 13.53 -13.86
CA ASP A 49 -8.05 13.92 -14.14
C ASP A 49 -9.01 12.90 -13.54
N VAL A 50 -9.83 13.38 -12.61
CA VAL A 50 -10.72 12.57 -11.78
C VAL A 50 -11.72 11.76 -12.62
N GLU A 51 -12.31 12.41 -13.62
CA GLU A 51 -13.37 11.81 -14.43
C GLU A 51 -12.81 10.76 -15.39
N THR A 52 -11.65 11.00 -15.96
CA THR A 52 -10.95 10.02 -16.82
C THR A 52 -10.68 8.72 -16.07
N VAL A 53 -10.16 8.78 -14.83
CA VAL A 53 -9.93 7.59 -14.01
C VAL A 53 -11.24 6.89 -13.66
N ARG A 54 -12.25 7.65 -13.23
CA ARG A 54 -13.57 7.09 -12.88
C ARG A 54 -14.20 6.33 -14.04
N LEU A 55 -14.19 6.91 -15.25
CA LEU A 55 -14.74 6.28 -16.45
C LEU A 55 -13.95 5.04 -16.86
N ALA A 56 -12.63 5.08 -16.75
CA ALA A 56 -11.77 3.93 -17.06
C ALA A 56 -11.99 2.76 -16.08
N LEU A 57 -12.11 3.01 -14.77
CA LEU A 57 -12.47 1.99 -13.79
C LEU A 57 -13.79 1.29 -14.15
N GLN A 58 -14.80 2.07 -14.54
CA GLN A 58 -16.09 1.52 -14.97
C GLN A 58 -15.98 0.73 -16.29
N LYS A 59 -15.29 1.29 -17.28
CA LYS A 59 -15.09 0.69 -18.61
C LYS A 59 -14.41 -0.67 -18.52
N TYR A 60 -13.35 -0.75 -17.73
CA TYR A 60 -12.54 -1.96 -17.56
C TYR A 60 -13.01 -2.84 -16.40
N LYS A 61 -14.05 -2.45 -15.67
CA LYS A 61 -14.65 -3.18 -14.53
C LYS A 61 -13.63 -3.51 -13.45
N LEU A 62 -12.67 -2.61 -13.22
CA LEU A 62 -11.66 -2.75 -12.18
C LEU A 62 -12.18 -2.14 -10.88
N LYS A 63 -11.97 -2.86 -9.78
CA LYS A 63 -11.97 -2.25 -8.44
C LYS A 63 -10.69 -1.44 -8.25
N ALA A 64 -10.67 -0.56 -7.25
CA ALA A 64 -9.45 0.18 -6.97
C ALA A 64 -9.13 0.25 -5.47
N VAL A 65 -7.85 0.41 -5.17
CA VAL A 65 -7.30 0.92 -3.92
C VAL A 65 -6.48 2.15 -4.27
N VAL A 66 -6.52 3.20 -3.46
CA VAL A 66 -5.62 4.35 -3.62
C VAL A 66 -4.45 4.17 -2.67
N CYS A 67 -3.22 4.24 -3.19
CA CYS A 67 -2.00 4.20 -2.41
C CYS A 67 -1.31 5.57 -2.45
N GLY A 68 -0.95 6.08 -1.28
CA GLY A 68 -0.31 7.38 -1.11
C GLY A 68 1.20 7.30 -1.09
N ALA A 69 1.87 8.36 -1.59
CA ALA A 69 3.31 8.55 -1.52
C ALA A 69 3.67 9.64 -0.50
N PHE A 70 4.41 9.25 0.54
CA PHE A 70 4.80 10.12 1.64
C PHE A 70 6.30 10.41 1.60
N SER A 71 6.66 11.68 1.70
CA SER A 71 8.02 12.17 1.55
C SER A 71 8.37 13.16 2.68
N ALA A 72 9.57 13.69 2.69
CA ALA A 72 10.00 14.67 3.68
C ALA A 72 9.09 15.91 3.78
N SER A 73 8.35 16.24 2.71
CA SER A 73 7.36 17.32 2.72
C SER A 73 5.95 16.89 3.15
N ARG A 74 5.74 15.58 3.43
CA ARG A 74 4.46 14.96 3.79
C ARG A 74 4.68 14.01 4.98
N ASP A 75 4.97 14.57 6.14
CA ASP A 75 5.36 13.84 7.35
C ASP A 75 4.50 14.30 8.54
N LEU A 76 3.59 13.44 9.01
CA LEU A 76 2.74 13.73 10.17
C LEU A 76 3.51 13.73 11.49
N THR A 77 4.74 13.22 11.53
CA THR A 77 5.63 13.26 12.70
C THR A 77 6.65 14.38 12.66
N SER A 78 6.58 15.26 11.64
CA SER A 78 7.39 16.48 11.59
C SER A 78 7.01 17.43 12.73
N GLU A 79 7.99 18.11 13.31
CA GLU A 79 7.75 19.21 14.27
C GLU A 79 7.41 20.53 13.55
N ASP A 80 7.62 20.59 12.24
CA ASP A 80 7.25 21.72 11.40
C ASP A 80 5.75 21.64 11.03
N PRO A 81 4.93 22.62 11.49
CA PRO A 81 3.49 22.63 11.22
C PRO A 81 3.16 22.77 9.72
N ASP A 82 4.02 23.39 8.92
CA ASP A 82 3.79 23.53 7.48
C ASP A 82 3.92 22.19 6.76
N VAL A 83 4.85 21.34 7.20
CA VAL A 83 5.00 19.96 6.69
C VAL A 83 3.78 19.11 7.06
N GLN A 84 3.32 19.20 8.31
CA GLN A 84 2.10 18.49 8.74
C GLN A 84 0.87 18.97 7.93
N GLN A 85 0.70 20.28 7.78
CA GLN A 85 -0.40 20.86 7.01
C GLN A 85 -0.39 20.42 5.54
N ASN A 86 0.78 20.38 4.92
CA ASN A 86 0.95 19.87 3.56
C ASN A 86 0.58 18.38 3.46
N CYS A 87 0.95 17.58 4.46
CA CYS A 87 0.56 16.18 4.55
C CYS A 87 -0.96 16.01 4.67
N PHE A 88 -1.61 16.76 5.56
CA PHE A 88 -3.08 16.74 5.71
C PHE A 88 -3.79 17.12 4.40
N LYS A 89 -3.33 18.17 3.73
CA LYS A 89 -3.90 18.58 2.44
C LYS A 89 -3.78 17.49 1.38
N TYR A 90 -2.64 16.80 1.35
CA TYR A 90 -2.44 15.67 0.45
C TYR A 90 -3.37 14.51 0.78
N ILE A 91 -3.47 14.11 2.05
CA ILE A 91 -4.40 13.07 2.52
C ILE A 91 -5.84 13.44 2.15
N GLU A 92 -6.27 14.67 2.42
CA GLU A 92 -7.61 15.15 2.06
C GLU A 92 -7.88 15.00 0.57
N THR A 93 -6.95 15.44 -0.27
CA THR A 93 -7.08 15.31 -1.73
C THR A 93 -7.19 13.85 -2.16
N CYS A 94 -6.37 12.96 -1.60
CA CYS A 94 -6.45 11.52 -1.90
C CYS A 94 -7.77 10.90 -1.44
N LEU A 95 -8.31 11.32 -0.30
CA LEU A 95 -9.63 10.89 0.17
C LEU A 95 -10.75 11.37 -0.75
N ASP A 96 -10.67 12.58 -1.29
CA ASP A 96 -11.64 13.10 -2.27
C ASP A 96 -11.57 12.34 -3.60
N LEU A 97 -10.36 11.89 -4.02
CA LEU A 97 -10.19 10.98 -5.14
C LEU A 97 -10.85 9.61 -4.85
N CYS A 98 -10.67 9.06 -3.65
CA CYS A 98 -11.34 7.82 -3.25
C CYS A 98 -12.87 7.94 -3.40
N VAL A 99 -13.47 9.00 -2.89
CA VAL A 99 -14.90 9.25 -3.02
C VAL A 99 -15.32 9.30 -4.49
N SER A 100 -14.60 10.08 -5.29
CA SER A 100 -14.92 10.28 -6.72
C SER A 100 -14.83 8.99 -7.54
N TRP A 101 -13.96 8.08 -7.15
CA TRP A 101 -13.74 6.78 -7.83
C TRP A 101 -14.52 5.63 -7.21
N GLY A 102 -15.27 5.87 -6.13
CA GLY A 102 -15.99 4.83 -5.40
C GLY A 102 -15.09 3.84 -4.67
N VAL A 103 -13.92 4.32 -4.22
CA VAL A 103 -12.90 3.56 -3.49
C VAL A 103 -13.09 3.75 -1.99
N SER A 104 -13.02 2.67 -1.23
CA SER A 104 -13.23 2.70 0.22
C SER A 104 -11.94 2.57 1.04
N ILE A 105 -10.77 2.47 0.39
CA ILE A 105 -9.47 2.29 1.06
C ILE A 105 -8.46 3.28 0.50
N PHE A 106 -7.88 4.07 1.40
CA PHE A 106 -6.67 4.86 1.17
C PHE A 106 -5.53 4.23 1.97
N ALA A 107 -4.48 3.79 1.29
CA ALA A 107 -3.40 2.98 1.83
C ALA A 107 -2.05 3.70 1.80
N GLY A 108 -1.11 3.24 2.62
CA GLY A 108 0.29 3.67 2.61
C GLY A 108 0.86 4.03 3.98
N PRO A 109 2.15 4.40 4.06
CA PRO A 109 2.87 4.70 5.30
C PRO A 109 2.62 6.14 5.78
N MET A 110 1.37 6.52 5.96
CA MET A 110 0.92 7.90 6.17
C MET A 110 1.31 8.53 7.51
N TYR A 111 1.97 7.78 8.40
CA TYR A 111 2.42 8.32 9.69
C TYR A 111 3.67 9.18 9.56
N SER A 112 4.62 8.86 8.68
CA SER A 112 5.88 9.61 8.51
C SER A 112 6.40 9.57 7.09
N ALA A 113 7.43 10.36 6.81
CA ALA A 113 8.13 10.32 5.53
C ALA A 113 8.83 8.97 5.30
N VAL A 114 8.70 8.41 4.10
CA VAL A 114 9.54 7.28 3.64
C VAL A 114 10.99 7.71 3.58
N GLY A 115 11.90 6.86 4.06
CA GLY A 115 13.33 7.16 4.19
C GLY A 115 13.72 7.85 5.50
N LYS A 116 12.77 8.11 6.40
CA LYS A 116 13.04 8.61 7.76
C LYS A 116 13.49 7.44 8.65
N ALA A 117 14.76 7.03 8.48
CA ALA A 117 15.39 5.90 9.17
C ALA A 117 16.62 6.37 9.94
N ARG A 118 16.45 6.61 11.26
CA ARG A 118 17.47 7.24 12.12
C ARG A 118 17.57 6.52 13.47
N MET A 119 18.70 6.62 14.12
CA MET A 119 18.80 6.33 15.55
C MET A 119 18.50 7.59 16.33
N VAL A 120 17.36 7.64 17.00
CA VAL A 120 16.93 8.78 17.84
C VAL A 120 16.83 8.38 19.30
N PRO A 121 16.97 9.34 20.25
CA PRO A 121 16.73 9.08 21.68
C PRO A 121 15.29 8.59 21.92
N PRO A 122 15.07 7.78 22.99
CA PRO A 122 13.73 7.28 23.33
C PRO A 122 12.67 8.37 23.46
N GLU A 123 13.01 9.52 24.00
CA GLU A 123 12.12 10.67 24.19
C GLU A 123 11.65 11.24 22.83
N GLN A 124 12.55 11.30 21.86
CA GLN A 124 12.21 11.75 20.50
C GLN A 124 11.31 10.74 19.81
N ARG A 125 11.60 9.45 19.96
CA ARG A 125 10.76 8.38 19.39
C ARG A 125 9.34 8.42 19.99
N GLU A 126 9.23 8.58 21.29
CA GLU A 126 7.92 8.70 21.95
C GLU A 126 7.17 9.94 21.47
N LYS A 127 7.85 11.08 21.33
CA LYS A 127 7.25 12.31 20.79
C LYS A 127 6.71 12.10 19.36
N GLU A 128 7.49 11.47 18.48
CA GLU A 128 7.06 11.17 17.11
C GLU A 128 5.91 10.16 17.08
N TRP A 129 5.92 9.16 17.98
CA TRP A 129 4.79 8.25 18.14
C TRP A 129 3.49 8.97 18.52
N GLN A 130 3.56 9.88 19.50
CA GLN A 130 2.40 10.65 19.90
C GLN A 130 1.90 11.60 18.81
N LEU A 131 2.80 12.21 18.03
CA LEU A 131 2.44 13.00 16.85
C LEU A 131 1.73 12.12 15.80
N ALA A 132 2.26 10.94 15.52
CA ALA A 132 1.61 10.00 14.60
C ALA A 132 0.20 9.64 15.07
N VAL A 133 0.02 9.28 16.34
CA VAL A 133 -1.30 8.92 16.91
C VAL A 133 -2.31 10.06 16.78
N VAL A 134 -1.92 11.27 17.22
CA VAL A 134 -2.82 12.43 17.21
C VAL A 134 -3.18 12.81 15.76
N ASN A 135 -2.20 12.90 14.88
CA ASN A 135 -2.42 13.35 13.51
C ASN A 135 -3.14 12.30 12.66
N LEU A 136 -2.87 11.00 12.87
CA LEU A 136 -3.61 9.94 12.20
C LEU A 136 -5.06 9.82 12.68
N ARG A 137 -5.35 10.18 13.93
CA ARG A 137 -6.74 10.27 14.40
C ARG A 137 -7.50 11.35 13.63
N ILE A 138 -6.91 12.52 13.44
CA ILE A 138 -7.50 13.59 12.61
C ILE A 138 -7.71 13.09 11.17
N ALA A 139 -6.70 12.44 10.58
CA ALA A 139 -6.83 11.86 9.24
C ALA A 139 -7.94 10.78 9.16
N ALA A 140 -8.11 9.98 10.21
CA ALA A 140 -9.16 8.96 10.30
C ALA A 140 -10.57 9.58 10.41
N GLU A 141 -10.72 10.69 11.13
CA GLU A 141 -11.96 11.48 11.15
C GLU A 141 -12.30 12.04 9.76
N MET A 142 -11.27 12.55 9.04
CA MET A 142 -11.43 13.02 7.65
C MET A 142 -11.87 11.87 6.73
N ALA A 143 -11.31 10.68 6.91
CA ALA A 143 -11.66 9.49 6.13
C ALA A 143 -13.09 9.00 6.45
N GLU A 144 -13.49 8.96 7.73
CA GLU A 144 -14.83 8.57 8.16
C GLU A 144 -15.91 9.44 7.53
N SER A 145 -15.71 10.77 7.53
CA SER A 145 -16.65 11.73 6.92
C SER A 145 -16.90 11.49 5.42
N ARG A 146 -16.01 10.76 4.77
CA ARG A 146 -16.02 10.38 3.34
C ARG A 146 -16.36 8.91 3.08
N GLY A 147 -16.62 8.13 4.11
CA GLY A 147 -16.86 6.70 3.99
C GLY A 147 -15.63 5.90 3.53
N VAL A 148 -14.43 6.42 3.77
CA VAL A 148 -13.14 5.81 3.42
C VAL A 148 -12.45 5.29 4.69
N ARG A 149 -11.66 4.24 4.57
CA ARG A 149 -10.79 3.73 5.64
C ARG A 149 -9.32 3.93 5.28
N LEU A 150 -8.51 4.23 6.29
CA LEU A 150 -7.07 4.32 6.18
C LEU A 150 -6.45 2.94 6.39
N ALA A 151 -5.66 2.46 5.46
CA ALA A 151 -4.85 1.24 5.59
C ALA A 151 -3.39 1.64 5.82
N ILE A 152 -2.97 1.66 7.09
CA ILE A 152 -1.67 2.15 7.54
C ILE A 152 -0.64 1.05 7.35
N GLU A 153 0.48 1.39 6.72
CA GLU A 153 1.52 0.46 6.30
C GLU A 153 2.78 0.54 7.19
N PRO A 154 3.20 -0.56 7.83
CA PRO A 154 4.53 -0.64 8.42
C PRO A 154 5.59 -0.83 7.33
N LEU A 155 6.68 -0.07 7.40
CA LEU A 155 7.79 -0.17 6.46
C LEU A 155 8.99 -0.89 7.09
N ASN A 156 9.85 -1.47 6.27
CA ASN A 156 11.10 -2.04 6.75
C ASN A 156 12.03 -0.99 7.38
N ARG A 157 12.99 -1.44 8.17
CA ARG A 157 13.95 -0.60 8.94
C ARG A 157 14.84 0.30 8.10
N PHE A 158 14.94 0.07 6.79
CA PHE A 158 15.73 0.93 5.90
C PHE A 158 14.94 2.13 5.41
N GLU A 159 13.61 2.07 5.53
CA GLU A 159 12.68 3.09 5.04
C GLU A 159 11.94 3.83 6.16
N SER A 160 11.85 3.25 7.37
CA SER A 160 11.25 3.90 8.54
C SER A 160 11.97 3.48 9.82
N ASP A 161 12.01 4.39 10.80
CA ASP A 161 12.49 4.10 12.15
C ASP A 161 11.35 4.07 13.20
N LEU A 162 10.08 4.18 12.78
CA LEU A 162 8.96 4.35 13.72
C LEU A 162 8.04 3.13 13.81
N VAL A 163 7.56 2.62 12.67
CA VAL A 163 6.59 1.51 12.58
C VAL A 163 7.12 0.49 11.59
N ASN A 164 7.58 -0.68 12.06
CA ASN A 164 8.26 -1.65 11.21
C ASN A 164 7.57 -3.00 11.13
N THR A 165 6.83 -3.40 12.17
CA THR A 165 6.24 -4.73 12.28
C THR A 165 4.72 -4.69 12.33
N ALA A 166 4.08 -5.84 12.11
CA ALA A 166 2.65 -6.01 12.35
C ALA A 166 2.28 -5.66 13.81
N GLU A 167 3.15 -5.98 14.79
CA GLU A 167 2.94 -5.61 16.18
C GLU A 167 2.93 -4.10 16.38
N ASP A 168 3.86 -3.38 15.74
CA ASP A 168 3.92 -1.91 15.81
C ASP A 168 2.67 -1.27 15.20
N VAL A 169 2.25 -1.70 14.01
CA VAL A 169 1.09 -1.09 13.35
C VAL A 169 -0.23 -1.44 14.06
N VAL A 170 -0.36 -2.63 14.61
CA VAL A 170 -1.52 -3.00 15.46
C VAL A 170 -1.57 -2.12 16.71
N ARG A 171 -0.43 -1.90 17.36
CA ARG A 171 -0.32 -0.94 18.47
C ARG A 171 -0.71 0.47 18.04
N LEU A 172 -0.20 0.95 16.89
CA LEU A 172 -0.51 2.28 16.38
C LEU A 172 -2.01 2.44 16.11
N VAL A 173 -2.65 1.51 15.42
CA VAL A 173 -4.10 1.54 15.14
C VAL A 173 -4.91 1.50 16.44
N LYS A 174 -4.48 0.72 17.42
CA LYS A 174 -5.10 0.70 18.76
C LYS A 174 -4.97 2.04 19.46
N ASP A 175 -3.79 2.68 19.42
CA ASP A 175 -3.54 3.98 20.07
C ASP A 175 -4.30 5.12 19.35
N ILE A 176 -4.45 5.05 18.00
CA ILE A 176 -5.32 5.94 17.22
C ILE A 176 -6.78 5.81 17.71
N ASN A 177 -7.23 4.61 18.00
CA ASN A 177 -8.57 4.30 18.52
C ASN A 177 -9.69 4.93 17.69
N HIS A 178 -9.69 4.66 16.37
CA HIS A 178 -10.69 5.16 15.44
C HIS A 178 -11.14 4.06 14.45
N PRO A 179 -12.45 3.88 14.17
CA PRO A 179 -12.96 2.78 13.34
C PRO A 179 -12.50 2.84 11.88
N SER A 180 -12.15 4.03 11.37
CA SER A 180 -11.63 4.19 10.01
C SER A 180 -10.14 3.91 9.89
N ALA A 181 -9.41 3.68 11.00
CA ALA A 181 -8.02 3.24 10.98
C ALA A 181 -7.95 1.71 10.89
N GLY A 182 -7.13 1.20 9.99
CA GLY A 182 -6.83 -0.20 9.80
C GLY A 182 -5.43 -0.37 9.22
N ILE A 183 -5.13 -1.55 8.71
CA ILE A 183 -3.77 -1.99 8.41
C ILE A 183 -3.65 -2.37 6.94
N LEU A 184 -2.55 -1.97 6.31
CA LEU A 184 -1.95 -2.58 5.15
C LEU A 184 -0.72 -3.38 5.60
N LEU A 185 -0.54 -4.59 5.11
CA LEU A 185 0.71 -5.33 5.22
C LEU A 185 1.31 -5.52 3.83
N ASP A 186 2.62 -5.28 3.69
CA ASP A 186 3.36 -5.56 2.46
C ASP A 186 4.35 -6.71 2.67
N GLY A 187 4.29 -7.68 1.78
CA GLY A 187 5.10 -8.89 1.81
C GLY A 187 6.60 -8.65 1.75
N PHE A 188 7.05 -7.61 1.05
CA PHE A 188 8.47 -7.25 1.00
C PHE A 188 8.96 -6.71 2.35
N HIS A 189 8.19 -5.80 2.96
CA HIS A 189 8.52 -5.28 4.28
C HIS A 189 8.48 -6.37 5.35
N MET A 190 7.45 -7.22 5.32
CA MET A 190 7.35 -8.37 6.22
C MET A 190 8.49 -9.38 6.05
N ALA A 191 9.01 -9.59 4.84
CA ALA A 191 10.13 -10.50 4.61
C ALA A 191 11.42 -10.06 5.31
N ILE A 192 11.55 -8.77 5.62
CA ILE A 192 12.70 -8.19 6.32
C ILE A 192 12.46 -8.17 7.85
N GLU A 193 11.24 -7.82 8.28
CA GLU A 193 10.97 -7.49 9.68
C GLU A 193 10.30 -8.62 10.46
N GLU A 194 9.50 -9.47 9.82
CA GLU A 194 8.69 -10.45 10.52
C GLU A 194 9.42 -11.78 10.69
N ARG A 195 9.32 -12.35 11.89
CA ARG A 195 9.85 -13.71 12.17
C ARG A 195 8.94 -14.80 11.63
N ASN A 196 7.65 -14.52 11.50
CA ASN A 196 6.65 -15.46 11.02
C ASN A 196 5.48 -14.71 10.39
N ILE A 197 5.30 -14.89 9.10
CA ILE A 197 4.29 -14.20 8.28
C ILE A 197 2.86 -14.56 8.71
N GLU A 198 2.59 -15.84 8.96
CA GLU A 198 1.26 -16.28 9.41
C GLU A 198 0.86 -15.59 10.72
N THR A 199 1.79 -15.52 11.68
CA THR A 199 1.56 -14.87 12.97
C THR A 199 1.30 -13.36 12.79
N ALA A 200 2.05 -12.68 11.92
CA ALA A 200 1.87 -11.27 11.62
C ALA A 200 0.47 -10.98 11.04
N ILE A 201 0.03 -11.79 10.06
CA ILE A 201 -1.30 -11.66 9.45
C ILE A 201 -2.41 -11.95 10.48
N ARG A 202 -2.26 -13.00 11.30
CA ARG A 202 -3.22 -13.31 12.37
C ARG A 202 -3.31 -12.19 13.41
N LEU A 203 -2.21 -11.53 13.71
CA LEU A 203 -2.18 -10.42 14.66
C LEU A 203 -2.94 -9.20 14.12
N ALA A 204 -2.81 -8.89 12.83
CA ALA A 204 -3.58 -7.82 12.19
C ALA A 204 -5.10 -8.12 12.18
N GLY A 205 -5.48 -9.39 12.04
CA GLY A 205 -6.86 -9.85 12.18
C GLY A 205 -7.84 -9.14 11.24
N ASP A 206 -8.97 -8.72 11.76
CA ASP A 206 -10.02 -7.99 11.04
C ASP A 206 -9.66 -6.53 10.73
N GLN A 207 -8.56 -6.03 11.28
CA GLN A 207 -8.01 -4.72 10.95
C GLN A 207 -7.21 -4.73 9.65
N LEU A 208 -6.86 -5.90 9.08
CA LEU A 208 -6.20 -6.01 7.78
C LEU A 208 -7.15 -5.62 6.65
N LEU A 209 -6.96 -4.45 6.08
CA LEU A 209 -7.78 -3.91 5.00
C LEU A 209 -7.24 -4.19 3.62
N HIS A 210 -5.92 -4.25 3.51
CA HIS A 210 -5.22 -4.42 2.25
C HIS A 210 -3.93 -5.23 2.43
N LEU A 211 -3.57 -6.01 1.42
CA LEU A 211 -2.33 -6.77 1.40
C LEU A 211 -1.60 -6.52 0.08
N GLN A 212 -0.38 -6.03 0.17
CA GLN A 212 0.54 -5.98 -0.96
C GLN A 212 1.48 -7.18 -0.92
N VAL A 213 1.79 -7.72 -2.10
CA VAL A 213 2.64 -8.91 -2.24
C VAL A 213 3.64 -8.76 -3.36
N SER A 214 4.83 -9.26 -3.12
CA SER A 214 5.89 -9.55 -4.08
C SER A 214 6.77 -10.65 -3.50
N GLU A 215 7.79 -11.05 -4.22
CA GLU A 215 8.83 -11.89 -3.62
C GLU A 215 9.67 -11.10 -2.61
N ASN A 216 10.40 -11.83 -1.78
CA ASN A 216 11.31 -11.28 -0.77
C ASN A 216 12.38 -10.31 -1.32
N TYR A 217 12.53 -10.22 -2.63
CA TYR A 217 13.44 -9.30 -3.32
C TYR A 217 12.72 -8.33 -4.27
N ARG A 218 11.41 -8.08 -4.07
CA ARG A 218 10.52 -7.30 -4.95
C ARG A 218 10.30 -7.92 -6.35
N GLY A 219 10.63 -9.20 -6.52
CA GLY A 219 10.37 -9.95 -7.76
C GLY A 219 8.92 -10.41 -7.90
N SER A 220 8.60 -11.00 -9.06
CA SER A 220 7.28 -11.57 -9.34
C SER A 220 6.94 -12.69 -8.36
N PRO A 221 5.71 -12.72 -7.80
CA PRO A 221 5.28 -13.81 -6.90
C PRO A 221 5.56 -15.20 -7.45
N GLY A 222 6.10 -16.08 -6.61
CA GLY A 222 6.43 -17.47 -6.96
C GLY A 222 7.85 -17.69 -7.49
N THR A 223 8.66 -16.64 -7.61
CA THR A 223 10.02 -16.73 -8.19
C THR A 223 11.14 -16.71 -7.16
N GLY A 224 10.84 -16.61 -5.87
CA GLY A 224 11.81 -16.44 -4.80
C GLY A 224 11.59 -17.34 -3.60
N GLN A 225 11.79 -16.79 -2.40
CA GLN A 225 11.78 -17.53 -1.13
C GLN A 225 10.62 -17.13 -0.21
N THR A 226 9.67 -16.37 -0.70
CA THR A 226 8.50 -15.95 0.08
C THR A 226 7.71 -17.16 0.57
N PRO A 227 7.39 -17.26 1.90
CA PRO A 227 6.71 -18.43 2.46
C PRO A 227 5.19 -18.37 2.17
N TRP A 228 4.79 -18.58 0.93
CA TRP A 228 3.42 -18.44 0.44
C TRP A 228 2.38 -19.26 1.20
N ASP A 229 2.75 -20.45 1.69
CA ASP A 229 1.87 -21.26 2.55
C ASP A 229 1.54 -20.53 3.86
N SER A 230 2.48 -19.77 4.42
CA SER A 230 2.22 -18.94 5.61
C SER A 230 1.27 -17.78 5.34
N TYR A 231 1.36 -17.16 4.15
CA TYR A 231 0.37 -16.16 3.72
C TYR A 231 -1.02 -16.78 3.62
N LYS A 232 -1.14 -17.91 2.93
CA LYS A 232 -2.41 -18.62 2.79
C LYS A 232 -3.01 -18.96 4.14
N ALA A 233 -2.25 -19.60 5.01
CA ALA A 233 -2.71 -19.99 6.35
C ALA A 233 -3.14 -18.77 7.19
N GLY A 234 -2.38 -17.67 7.12
CA GLY A 234 -2.73 -16.43 7.81
C GLY A 234 -4.02 -15.82 7.31
N LEU A 235 -4.19 -15.67 5.98
CA LEU A 235 -5.37 -15.10 5.36
C LEU A 235 -6.64 -15.96 5.59
N GLU A 236 -6.50 -17.28 5.51
CA GLU A 236 -7.60 -18.21 5.83
C GLU A 236 -8.03 -18.09 7.29
N ALA A 237 -7.07 -17.96 8.19
CA ALA A 237 -7.35 -17.87 9.63
C ALA A 237 -8.14 -16.62 10.03
N ILE A 238 -7.94 -15.50 9.33
CA ILE A 238 -8.68 -14.25 9.55
C ILE A 238 -9.90 -14.12 8.61
N ASN A 239 -10.16 -15.12 7.76
CA ASN A 239 -11.20 -15.08 6.74
C ASN A 239 -11.10 -13.82 5.85
N TYR A 240 -9.91 -13.50 5.34
CA TYR A 240 -9.66 -12.31 4.55
C TYR A 240 -10.47 -12.30 3.25
N GLN A 241 -11.14 -11.20 2.96
CA GLN A 241 -12.04 -11.02 1.80
C GLN A 241 -11.64 -9.79 0.95
N GLY A 242 -10.46 -9.25 1.18
CA GLY A 242 -9.99 -8.01 0.57
C GLY A 242 -9.30 -8.21 -0.78
N ILE A 243 -8.51 -7.20 -1.13
CA ILE A 243 -7.67 -7.18 -2.32
C ILE A 243 -6.24 -7.55 -1.92
N VAL A 244 -5.62 -8.42 -2.72
CA VAL A 244 -4.18 -8.74 -2.68
C VAL A 244 -3.57 -8.15 -3.93
N SER A 245 -2.78 -7.08 -3.79
CA SER A 245 -2.14 -6.40 -4.91
C SER A 245 -0.70 -6.84 -5.09
N ILE A 246 -0.31 -7.13 -6.32
CA ILE A 246 1.12 -7.24 -6.65
C ILE A 246 1.71 -5.84 -6.64
N GLU A 247 2.66 -5.60 -5.74
CA GLU A 247 3.43 -4.37 -5.69
C GLU A 247 4.90 -4.64 -5.99
N SER A 248 5.37 -3.99 -7.03
CA SER A 248 6.76 -3.81 -7.39
C SER A 248 6.88 -2.56 -8.28
N PHE A 249 8.08 -2.27 -8.73
CA PHE A 249 8.37 -0.99 -9.35
C PHE A 249 9.06 -1.16 -10.68
N THR A 250 8.71 -0.30 -11.66
CA THR A 250 9.41 -0.26 -12.92
C THR A 250 10.82 0.32 -12.77
N PRO A 251 11.86 -0.34 -13.29
CA PRO A 251 13.21 0.22 -13.31
C PRO A 251 13.40 1.31 -14.41
N ALA A 252 12.38 1.54 -15.24
CA ALA A 252 12.46 2.49 -16.35
C ALA A 252 12.42 3.96 -15.89
N ASN A 253 11.88 4.24 -14.69
CA ASN A 253 11.91 5.57 -14.08
C ASN A 253 13.06 5.63 -13.08
N GLN A 254 14.07 6.51 -13.35
CA GLN A 254 15.28 6.59 -12.53
C GLN A 254 15.02 7.13 -11.12
N ASP A 255 14.11 8.08 -10.97
CA ASP A 255 13.80 8.68 -9.66
C ASP A 255 13.07 7.66 -8.77
N LEU A 256 12.10 6.95 -9.33
CA LEU A 256 11.43 5.86 -8.63
C LEU A 256 12.42 4.74 -8.30
N ALA A 257 13.20 4.28 -9.27
CA ALA A 257 14.18 3.21 -9.07
C ALA A 257 15.19 3.55 -7.96
N ALA A 258 15.62 4.81 -7.87
CA ALA A 258 16.51 5.29 -6.81
C ALA A 258 15.79 5.31 -5.45
N ALA A 259 14.54 5.75 -5.40
CA ALA A 259 13.77 5.83 -4.16
C ALA A 259 13.49 4.46 -3.53
N VAL A 260 13.28 3.42 -4.37
CA VAL A 260 12.93 2.06 -3.94
C VAL A 260 14.05 1.03 -4.16
N CYS A 261 15.25 1.47 -4.52
CA CYS A 261 16.45 0.63 -4.72
C CYS A 261 16.28 -0.49 -5.76
N ILE A 262 15.54 -0.25 -6.84
CA ILE A 262 15.36 -1.18 -7.96
C ILE A 262 16.40 -0.88 -9.06
N TRP A 263 17.56 -1.49 -8.98
CA TRP A 263 18.72 -1.20 -9.85
C TRP A 263 18.76 -2.05 -11.12
N ARG A 264 17.88 -3.01 -11.28
CA ARG A 264 17.81 -3.91 -12.45
C ARG A 264 16.38 -4.42 -12.67
N PRO A 265 16.02 -4.84 -13.88
CA PRO A 265 14.76 -5.52 -14.14
C PRO A 265 14.75 -6.90 -13.43
N PHE A 266 13.57 -7.32 -12.99
CA PHE A 266 13.34 -8.63 -12.35
C PHE A 266 12.59 -9.61 -13.25
N ALA A 267 12.16 -9.18 -14.45
CA ALA A 267 11.54 -9.97 -15.49
C ALA A 267 11.88 -9.39 -16.86
N ASP A 268 11.57 -10.12 -17.92
CA ASP A 268 11.81 -9.66 -19.29
C ASP A 268 10.95 -8.44 -19.65
N SER A 269 9.73 -8.39 -19.08
CA SER A 269 8.85 -7.23 -19.14
C SER A 269 8.00 -7.11 -17.88
N GLN A 270 7.45 -5.91 -17.62
CA GLN A 270 6.53 -5.70 -16.50
C GLN A 270 5.18 -6.41 -16.75
N ASP A 271 4.80 -6.65 -18.01
CA ASP A 271 3.62 -7.43 -18.35
C ASP A 271 3.82 -8.91 -18.02
N ASP A 272 5.00 -9.47 -18.29
CA ASP A 272 5.36 -10.84 -17.91
C ASP A 272 5.42 -10.98 -16.40
N PHE A 273 6.06 -10.02 -15.72
CA PHE A 273 6.10 -9.95 -14.26
C PHE A 273 4.69 -10.06 -13.66
N ALA A 274 3.77 -9.22 -14.13
CA ALA A 274 2.40 -9.15 -13.62
C ALA A 274 1.59 -10.42 -13.95
N ARG A 275 1.72 -10.94 -15.17
CA ARG A 275 1.01 -12.14 -15.62
C ARG A 275 1.44 -13.37 -14.82
N GLU A 276 2.73 -13.63 -14.74
CA GLU A 276 3.27 -14.81 -14.05
C GLU A 276 2.97 -14.77 -12.55
N GLY A 277 3.12 -13.60 -11.95
CA GLY A 277 2.76 -13.38 -10.53
C GLY A 277 1.27 -13.64 -10.27
N LEU A 278 0.38 -13.16 -11.15
CA LEU A 278 -1.07 -13.40 -11.01
C LEU A 278 -1.42 -14.88 -11.17
N GLU A 279 -0.84 -15.56 -12.18
CA GLU A 279 -1.04 -16.99 -12.40
C GLU A 279 -0.60 -17.80 -11.18
N PHE A 280 0.57 -17.47 -10.61
CA PHE A 280 1.05 -18.09 -9.40
C PHE A 280 0.08 -17.88 -8.23
N LEU A 281 -0.32 -16.63 -7.94
CA LEU A 281 -1.22 -16.30 -6.83
C LEU A 281 -2.55 -17.04 -6.96
N LYS A 282 -3.17 -17.03 -8.15
CA LYS A 282 -4.41 -17.77 -8.41
C LYS A 282 -4.25 -19.27 -8.21
N SER A 283 -3.14 -19.85 -8.66
CA SER A 283 -2.88 -21.27 -8.51
C SER A 283 -2.62 -21.69 -7.07
N HIS A 284 -2.07 -20.79 -6.26
CA HIS A 284 -1.70 -21.04 -4.86
C HIS A 284 -2.85 -20.83 -3.88
N PHE A 285 -3.58 -19.72 -4.02
CA PHE A 285 -4.64 -19.34 -3.06
C PHE A 285 -6.00 -19.95 -3.38
N ASN A 286 -6.30 -20.33 -4.64
CA ASN A 286 -7.59 -20.89 -5.03
C ASN A 286 -7.67 -22.43 -4.93
N LYS A 287 -6.62 -23.05 -4.40
CA LYS A 287 -6.62 -24.51 -4.11
C LYS A 287 -7.26 -24.74 -2.72
#